data_4f318336ab5b7b84e4d1d7a8d42c3e24
#
_entry.id   4f318336ab5b7b84e4d1d7a8d42c3e24
#
_cell.length_a   1.000
_cell.length_b   1.000
_cell.length_c   1.000
_cell.angle_alpha   90.00
_cell.angle_beta   90.00
_cell.angle_gamma   90.00
#
_symmetry.space_group_name_H-M   'P 1'
#
loop_
_entity.id
_entity.type
_entity.pdbx_description
1 polymer ?
#
loop_
_entity_poly.entity_id
_entity_poly.type
_entity_poly.pdbx_seq_one_letter_code
_entity_poly.pdbx_strand_id
1 'polypeptide(L)'
;MSTIPLTLDEIFDLAKKTLLANGCDDETASILSDLIRNAERDGSVSHGLFRLPAYVSGLKSGKINGKGKPEVNKVSASVIKVKGNNCLAPVVLNKGLPELSKAAKENGVAVLAINNSHHMAAMWPETEKLAEDGLVAFACTSYKPAVAPAGAIKPLFGTNPISFAWPRPGTTPVVYDMATASMAMGEVQVAKREGHKVPLGTGLTKDGKETTDPGEIADGGVLLPFGGYKGSAIAMMVELLAGALVGDNFSYETAAKDNNDGGPPSGGEFILAICPDKTAGTSWQKHAEEFFEKMKSMGEVRLPGERRHKNRLDKGPRNINEVLVNKIKSLS
;
A
#
# COMPACT_ATOMS: atom_id res chain seq x y z
N MET A 1 4.60 26.54 -0.13
CA MET A 1 3.34 26.32 0.63
C MET A 1 3.66 26.37 2.11
N SER A 2 2.79 26.97 2.93
CA SER A 2 2.95 27.00 4.37
C SER A 2 2.85 25.61 4.99
N THR A 3 3.70 25.31 5.98
CA THR A 3 3.72 24.02 6.70
C THR A 3 3.69 24.27 8.21
N ILE A 4 3.15 23.30 8.93
CA ILE A 4 3.12 23.29 10.40
C ILE A 4 3.99 22.12 10.86
N PRO A 5 4.99 22.33 11.75
CA PRO A 5 5.73 21.24 12.33
C PRO A 5 4.86 20.49 13.35
N LEU A 6 4.72 19.17 13.17
CA LEU A 6 4.04 18.27 14.09
C LEU A 6 4.97 17.14 14.50
N THR A 7 5.04 16.87 15.79
CA THR A 7 5.70 15.66 16.31
C THR A 7 4.95 14.41 15.86
N LEU A 8 5.58 13.26 15.94
CA LEU A 8 4.94 12.00 15.59
C LEU A 8 3.75 11.68 16.50
N ASP A 9 3.82 12.09 17.78
CA ASP A 9 2.71 11.90 18.72
C ASP A 9 1.54 12.86 18.41
N GLU A 10 1.81 14.12 18.06
CA GLU A 10 0.76 15.06 17.61
C GLU A 10 0.08 14.57 16.32
N ILE A 11 0.82 13.93 15.39
CA ILE A 11 0.27 13.32 14.19
C ILE A 11 -0.66 12.15 14.56
N PHE A 12 -0.22 11.28 15.49
CA PHE A 12 -1.04 10.18 16.00
C PHE A 12 -2.32 10.69 16.65
N ASP A 13 -2.21 11.65 17.58
CA ASP A 13 -3.35 12.18 18.33
C ASP A 13 -4.36 12.90 17.43
N LEU A 14 -3.87 13.69 16.46
CA LEU A 14 -4.72 14.34 15.46
C LEU A 14 -5.49 13.30 14.62
N ALA A 15 -4.82 12.25 14.16
CA ALA A 15 -5.45 11.19 13.39
C ALA A 15 -6.47 10.41 14.24
N LYS A 16 -6.10 10.01 15.46
CA LYS A 16 -6.96 9.24 16.37
C LYS A 16 -8.21 10.01 16.74
N LYS A 17 -8.06 11.28 17.15
CA LYS A 17 -9.19 12.16 17.47
C LYS A 17 -10.16 12.26 16.31
N THR A 18 -9.64 12.47 15.09
CA THR A 18 -10.46 12.59 13.89
C THR A 18 -11.22 11.30 13.57
N LEU A 19 -10.56 10.14 13.68
CA LEU A 19 -11.17 8.84 13.40
C LEU A 19 -12.26 8.50 14.42
N LEU A 20 -12.02 8.73 15.72
CA LEU A 20 -13.01 8.55 16.79
C LEU A 20 -14.25 9.43 16.56
N ALA A 21 -14.06 10.71 16.23
CA ALA A 21 -15.15 11.66 15.95
C ALA A 21 -15.99 11.24 14.73
N ASN A 22 -15.43 10.42 13.83
CA ASN A 22 -16.11 9.95 12.62
C ASN A 22 -16.51 8.46 12.65
N GLY A 23 -16.68 7.89 13.83
CA GLY A 23 -17.35 6.61 14.03
C GLY A 23 -16.45 5.37 14.12
N CYS A 24 -15.13 5.53 14.20
CA CYS A 24 -14.25 4.41 14.56
C CYS A 24 -14.37 4.06 16.04
N ASP A 25 -14.18 2.79 16.39
CA ASP A 25 -13.86 2.41 17.77
C ASP A 25 -12.37 2.71 18.08
N ASP A 26 -12.00 2.57 19.36
CA ASP A 26 -10.64 2.92 19.82
C ASP A 26 -9.56 2.02 19.19
N GLU A 27 -9.84 0.71 19.03
CA GLU A 27 -8.93 -0.25 18.39
C GLU A 27 -8.64 0.17 16.94
N THR A 28 -9.68 0.39 16.15
CA THR A 28 -9.60 0.82 14.75
C THR A 28 -8.88 2.17 14.62
N ALA A 29 -9.27 3.15 15.44
CA ALA A 29 -8.65 4.47 15.42
C ALA A 29 -7.15 4.42 15.77
N SER A 30 -6.76 3.60 16.75
CA SER A 30 -5.36 3.44 17.14
C SER A 30 -4.53 2.79 16.04
N ILE A 31 -5.00 1.69 15.43
CA ILE A 31 -4.30 0.98 14.34
C ILE A 31 -4.05 1.93 13.15
N LEU A 32 -5.07 2.67 12.74
CA LEU A 32 -4.96 3.60 11.61
C LEU A 32 -4.06 4.80 11.92
N SER A 33 -4.11 5.31 13.15
CA SER A 33 -3.26 6.43 13.57
C SER A 33 -1.79 6.03 13.64
N ASP A 34 -1.49 4.82 14.09
CA ASP A 34 -0.14 4.25 14.05
C ASP A 34 0.37 4.11 12.61
N LEU A 35 -0.46 3.63 11.69
CA LEU A 35 -0.11 3.53 10.28
C LEU A 35 0.21 4.91 9.68
N ILE A 36 -0.66 5.90 9.91
CA ILE A 36 -0.50 7.28 9.43
C ILE A 36 0.78 7.90 10.00
N ARG A 37 0.99 7.79 11.33
CA ARG A 37 2.20 8.24 11.99
C ARG A 37 3.47 7.60 11.40
N ASN A 38 3.43 6.29 11.15
CA ASN A 38 4.56 5.56 10.59
C ASN A 38 4.82 5.96 9.13
N ALA A 39 3.79 6.23 8.33
CA ALA A 39 3.95 6.73 6.98
C ALA A 39 4.61 8.13 6.95
N GLU A 40 4.21 9.04 7.83
CA GLU A 40 4.84 10.36 7.98
C GLU A 40 6.29 10.24 8.49
N ARG A 41 6.54 9.38 9.50
CA ARG A 41 7.89 9.07 10.00
C ARG A 41 8.82 8.60 8.88
N ASP A 42 8.34 7.71 8.04
CA ASP A 42 9.12 7.04 7.00
C ASP A 42 9.24 7.88 5.71
N GLY A 43 8.59 9.06 5.66
CA GLY A 43 8.60 9.96 4.51
C GLY A 43 7.71 9.50 3.35
N SER A 44 6.71 8.66 3.64
CA SER A 44 5.68 8.21 2.69
C SER A 44 4.41 9.09 2.82
N VAL A 45 4.59 10.40 2.70
CA VAL A 45 3.56 11.42 2.99
C VAL A 45 2.26 11.26 2.22
N SER A 46 2.32 10.66 1.02
CA SER A 46 1.12 10.33 0.23
C SER A 46 0.24 9.25 0.87
N HIS A 47 0.74 8.55 1.89
CA HIS A 47 0.05 7.50 2.64
C HIS A 47 -0.08 7.82 4.14
N GLY A 48 0.32 9.03 4.54
CA GLY A 48 0.17 9.58 5.89
C GLY A 48 -1.13 10.34 6.09
N LEU A 49 -1.07 11.49 6.75
CA LEU A 49 -2.21 12.38 7.01
C LEU A 49 -3.00 12.76 5.74
N PHE A 50 -2.35 12.73 4.58
CA PHE A 50 -3.00 12.96 3.28
C PHE A 50 -4.20 12.03 3.03
N ARG A 51 -4.18 10.79 3.58
CA ARG A 51 -5.26 9.81 3.40
C ARG A 51 -6.43 10.00 4.37
N LEU A 52 -6.22 10.68 5.48
CA LEU A 52 -7.22 10.78 6.54
C LEU A 52 -8.57 11.38 6.09
N PRO A 53 -8.64 12.46 5.28
CA PRO A 53 -9.91 12.94 4.74
C PRO A 53 -10.69 11.90 3.91
N ALA A 54 -9.98 11.05 3.16
CA ALA A 54 -10.62 9.98 2.39
C ALA A 54 -11.17 8.86 3.28
N TYR A 55 -10.46 8.49 4.35
CA TYR A 55 -10.98 7.56 5.36
C TYR A 55 -12.26 8.10 6.01
N VAL A 56 -12.25 9.37 6.42
CA VAL A 56 -13.43 10.04 6.98
C VAL A 56 -14.61 10.05 5.99
N SER A 57 -14.34 10.28 4.71
CA SER A 57 -15.37 10.26 3.69
C SER A 57 -16.06 8.90 3.57
N GLY A 58 -15.27 7.82 3.53
CA GLY A 58 -15.80 6.46 3.50
C GLY A 58 -16.54 6.04 4.77
N LEU A 59 -16.12 6.54 5.95
CA LEU A 59 -16.82 6.33 7.21
C LEU A 59 -18.19 7.04 7.22
N LYS A 60 -18.23 8.32 6.80
CA LYS A 60 -19.46 9.13 6.75
C LYS A 60 -20.48 8.60 5.75
N SER A 61 -20.04 8.05 4.62
CA SER A 61 -20.92 7.44 3.62
C SER A 61 -21.48 6.08 4.05
N GLY A 62 -20.95 5.50 5.13
CA GLY A 62 -21.31 4.14 5.58
C GLY A 62 -20.68 3.01 4.75
N LYS A 63 -19.83 3.35 3.77
CA LYS A 63 -19.07 2.36 2.98
C LYS A 63 -18.07 1.60 3.84
N ILE A 64 -17.40 2.30 4.77
CA ILE A 64 -16.43 1.73 5.69
C ILE A 64 -17.08 1.49 7.05
N ASN A 65 -16.86 0.30 7.59
CA ASN A 65 -17.27 -0.03 8.95
C ASN A 65 -16.13 0.28 9.94
N GLY A 66 -16.22 1.42 10.61
CA GLY A 66 -15.23 1.87 11.60
C GLY A 66 -15.22 1.08 12.92
N LYS A 67 -16.17 0.17 13.13
CA LYS A 67 -16.31 -0.70 14.32
C LYS A 67 -16.41 -2.17 13.93
N GLY A 68 -16.18 -2.47 12.66
CA GLY A 68 -16.26 -3.83 12.13
C GLY A 68 -15.22 -4.75 12.75
N LYS A 69 -15.54 -6.03 12.78
CA LYS A 69 -14.61 -7.06 13.23
C LYS A 69 -14.33 -8.01 12.06
N PRO A 70 -13.09 -8.09 11.61
CA PRO A 70 -12.69 -9.07 10.59
C PRO A 70 -12.88 -10.50 11.09
N GLU A 71 -13.27 -11.40 10.19
CA GLU A 71 -13.45 -12.82 10.47
C GLU A 71 -12.27 -13.61 9.90
N VAL A 72 -11.47 -14.20 10.78
CA VAL A 72 -10.31 -15.03 10.40
C VAL A 72 -10.73 -16.49 10.30
N ASN A 73 -10.47 -17.14 9.19
CA ASN A 73 -10.74 -18.54 8.93
C ASN A 73 -9.48 -19.25 8.44
N LYS A 74 -9.01 -20.24 9.18
CA LYS A 74 -7.92 -21.14 8.76
C LYS A 74 -8.51 -22.25 7.88
N VAL A 75 -8.45 -22.07 6.57
CA VAL A 75 -9.03 -22.99 5.59
C VAL A 75 -8.24 -24.30 5.50
N SER A 76 -6.91 -24.22 5.61
CA SER A 76 -5.99 -25.35 5.69
C SER A 76 -4.75 -24.98 6.49
N ALA A 77 -3.80 -25.91 6.61
CA ALA A 77 -2.55 -25.66 7.35
C ALA A 77 -1.80 -24.41 6.85
N SER A 78 -1.84 -24.13 5.53
CA SER A 78 -1.09 -23.04 4.88
C SER A 78 -1.99 -22.01 4.22
N VAL A 79 -3.31 -22.01 4.44
CA VAL A 79 -4.25 -21.06 3.84
C VAL A 79 -5.10 -20.41 4.90
N ILE A 80 -4.89 -19.12 5.11
CA ILE A 80 -5.67 -18.27 5.98
C ILE A 80 -6.54 -17.36 5.11
N LYS A 81 -7.84 -17.33 5.36
CA LYS A 81 -8.78 -16.41 4.72
C LYS A 81 -9.31 -15.42 5.76
N VAL A 82 -9.32 -14.13 5.42
CA VAL A 82 -9.92 -13.10 6.28
C VAL A 82 -10.97 -12.35 5.49
N LYS A 83 -12.21 -12.38 6.00
CA LYS A 83 -13.28 -11.51 5.52
C LYS A 83 -13.23 -10.20 6.28
N GLY A 84 -13.01 -9.12 5.57
CA GLY A 84 -12.78 -7.79 6.15
C GLY A 84 -14.02 -7.12 6.72
N ASN A 85 -15.24 -7.55 6.35
CA ASN A 85 -16.52 -6.98 6.82
C ASN A 85 -16.59 -5.46 6.67
N ASN A 86 -16.11 -4.95 5.51
CA ASN A 86 -15.99 -3.52 5.18
C ASN A 86 -15.08 -2.72 6.12
N CYS A 87 -14.19 -3.36 6.86
CA CYS A 87 -13.14 -2.67 7.61
C CYS A 87 -12.07 -2.09 6.68
N LEU A 88 -11.32 -1.12 7.19
CA LEU A 88 -10.07 -0.70 6.54
C LEU A 88 -9.02 -1.82 6.63
N ALA A 89 -8.28 -2.02 5.56
CA ALA A 89 -7.31 -3.11 5.43
C ALA A 89 -6.31 -3.22 6.60
N PRO A 90 -5.77 -2.13 7.18
CA PRO A 90 -4.87 -2.23 8.33
C PRO A 90 -5.49 -2.96 9.54
N VAL A 91 -6.80 -2.83 9.75
CA VAL A 91 -7.52 -3.55 10.83
C VAL A 91 -7.61 -5.04 10.51
N VAL A 92 -7.84 -5.36 9.23
CA VAL A 92 -7.90 -6.75 8.74
C VAL A 92 -6.54 -7.43 8.85
N LEU A 93 -5.49 -6.71 8.44
CA LEU A 93 -4.09 -7.15 8.51
C LEU A 93 -3.62 -7.39 9.94
N ASN A 94 -4.03 -6.51 10.88
CA ASN A 94 -3.71 -6.69 12.30
C ASN A 94 -4.21 -8.02 12.87
N LYS A 95 -5.29 -8.58 12.31
CA LYS A 95 -5.81 -9.90 12.71
C LYS A 95 -5.21 -11.05 11.88
N GLY A 96 -4.96 -10.82 10.59
CA GLY A 96 -4.52 -11.87 9.66
C GLY A 96 -3.02 -12.17 9.69
N LEU A 97 -2.17 -11.15 9.83
CA LEU A 97 -0.71 -11.31 9.75
C LEU A 97 -0.12 -12.23 10.83
N PRO A 98 -0.56 -12.19 12.11
CA PRO A 98 -0.07 -13.12 13.12
C PRO A 98 -0.35 -14.58 12.75
N GLU A 99 -1.54 -14.88 12.21
CA GLU A 99 -1.93 -16.23 11.80
C GLU A 99 -1.13 -16.69 10.57
N LEU A 100 -0.90 -15.78 9.60
CA LEU A 100 -0.05 -16.03 8.44
C LEU A 100 1.39 -16.34 8.85
N SER A 101 1.99 -15.50 9.73
CA SER A 101 3.35 -15.69 10.24
C SER A 101 3.50 -17.03 10.93
N LYS A 102 2.56 -17.38 11.81
CA LYS A 102 2.53 -18.69 12.49
C LYS A 102 2.46 -19.84 11.50
N ALA A 103 1.51 -19.79 10.56
CA ALA A 103 1.33 -20.86 9.59
C ALA A 103 2.54 -21.04 8.67
N ALA A 104 3.17 -19.95 8.22
CA ALA A 104 4.38 -20.01 7.40
C ALA A 104 5.57 -20.63 8.15
N LYS A 105 5.76 -20.27 9.41
CA LYS A 105 6.80 -20.86 10.28
C LYS A 105 6.57 -22.38 10.51
N GLU A 106 5.31 -22.77 10.70
CA GLU A 106 4.95 -24.18 10.92
C GLU A 106 5.07 -25.03 9.65
N ASN A 107 4.63 -24.52 8.50
CA ASN A 107 4.47 -25.30 7.27
C ASN A 107 5.49 -24.98 6.17
N GLY A 108 6.37 -23.99 6.37
CA GLY A 108 7.38 -23.54 5.39
C GLY A 108 6.86 -22.45 4.46
N VAL A 109 5.58 -22.48 4.10
CA VAL A 109 4.90 -21.49 3.27
C VAL A 109 3.44 -21.37 3.69
N ALA A 110 2.91 -20.15 3.66
CA ALA A 110 1.48 -19.91 3.85
C ALA A 110 1.02 -18.69 3.06
N VAL A 111 -0.28 -18.63 2.80
CA VAL A 111 -0.95 -17.50 2.14
C VAL A 111 -2.04 -16.92 3.02
N LEU A 112 -2.22 -15.61 2.92
CA LEU A 112 -3.33 -14.88 3.49
C LEU A 112 -4.16 -14.28 2.35
N ALA A 113 -5.41 -14.70 2.26
CA ALA A 113 -6.39 -14.21 1.29
C ALA A 113 -7.37 -13.28 2.02
N ILE A 114 -7.33 -11.99 1.71
CA ILE A 114 -8.22 -10.98 2.28
C ILE A 114 -9.26 -10.59 1.23
N ASN A 115 -10.51 -10.49 1.62
CA ASN A 115 -11.59 -9.93 0.82
C ASN A 115 -12.51 -9.02 1.63
N ASN A 116 -13.33 -8.24 0.94
CA ASN A 116 -14.30 -7.31 1.53
C ASN A 116 -13.63 -6.34 2.52
N SER A 117 -12.50 -5.76 2.11
CA SER A 117 -11.76 -4.75 2.86
C SER A 117 -11.56 -3.49 2.02
N HIS A 118 -11.20 -2.38 2.65
CA HIS A 118 -10.94 -1.10 2.01
C HIS A 118 -9.48 -0.71 2.18
N HIS A 119 -8.70 -0.78 1.09
CA HIS A 119 -7.26 -0.49 1.11
C HIS A 119 -6.95 0.87 0.43
N MET A 120 -6.21 1.74 1.11
CA MET A 120 -5.64 2.99 0.59
C MET A 120 -4.36 3.35 1.34
N ALA A 121 -3.66 2.36 1.87
CA ALA A 121 -2.42 2.51 2.61
C ALA A 121 -1.21 2.13 1.72
N ALA A 122 0.00 2.35 2.22
CA ALA A 122 1.19 1.73 1.65
C ALA A 122 1.21 0.23 1.99
N MET A 123 1.85 -0.58 1.17
CA MET A 123 1.90 -2.04 1.34
C MET A 123 3.19 -2.55 1.99
N TRP A 124 4.19 -1.69 2.16
CA TRP A 124 5.44 -2.11 2.79
C TRP A 124 5.27 -2.52 4.27
N PRO A 125 4.30 -2.00 5.07
CA PRO A 125 4.17 -2.38 6.47
C PRO A 125 3.87 -3.87 6.67
N GLU A 126 3.05 -4.47 5.81
CA GLU A 126 2.63 -5.88 5.87
C GLU A 126 3.81 -6.81 5.63
N THR A 127 4.56 -6.56 4.55
CA THR A 127 5.70 -7.40 4.19
C THR A 127 6.90 -7.16 5.10
N GLU A 128 7.14 -5.91 5.54
CA GLU A 128 8.19 -5.60 6.50
C GLU A 128 7.97 -6.30 7.83
N LYS A 129 6.72 -6.30 8.33
CA LYS A 129 6.36 -7.01 9.57
C LYS A 129 6.66 -8.51 9.49
N LEU A 130 6.34 -9.14 8.36
CA LEU A 130 6.66 -10.55 8.14
C LEU A 130 8.17 -10.79 8.05
N ALA A 131 8.91 -9.86 7.44
CA ALA A 131 10.38 -9.94 7.38
C ALA A 131 11.03 -9.73 8.75
N GLU A 132 10.49 -8.87 9.61
CA GLU A 132 10.89 -8.76 11.01
C GLU A 132 10.66 -10.07 11.78
N ASP A 133 9.62 -10.83 11.42
CA ASP A 133 9.35 -12.17 11.95
C ASP A 133 10.24 -13.27 11.35
N GLY A 134 11.18 -12.93 10.44
CA GLY A 134 12.12 -13.85 9.79
C GLY A 134 11.58 -14.53 8.54
N LEU A 135 10.53 -14.02 7.93
CA LEU A 135 9.87 -14.59 6.75
C LEU A 135 10.16 -13.77 5.50
N VAL A 136 10.34 -14.42 4.36
CA VAL A 136 10.27 -13.76 3.05
C VAL A 136 8.80 -13.51 2.74
N ALA A 137 8.46 -12.28 2.35
CA ALA A 137 7.07 -11.91 2.12
C ALA A 137 6.86 -11.25 0.75
N PHE A 138 5.71 -11.51 0.14
CA PHE A 138 5.19 -10.84 -1.03
C PHE A 138 3.73 -10.46 -0.77
N ALA A 139 3.33 -9.25 -1.13
CA ALA A 139 1.95 -8.79 -1.03
C ALA A 139 1.52 -8.04 -2.30
N CYS A 140 0.24 -8.10 -2.63
CA CYS A 140 -0.33 -7.32 -3.71
C CYS A 140 -1.82 -7.05 -3.47
N THR A 141 -2.28 -5.89 -3.95
CA THR A 141 -3.70 -5.49 -3.93
C THR A 141 -4.08 -4.79 -5.22
N SER A 142 -5.33 -4.91 -5.63
CA SER A 142 -5.87 -4.14 -6.75
C SER A 142 -6.50 -2.83 -6.26
N TYR A 143 -6.71 -1.89 -7.20
CA TYR A 143 -7.31 -0.59 -6.91
C TYR A 143 -8.28 -0.20 -8.04
N LYS A 144 -8.96 0.94 -7.94
CA LYS A 144 -9.79 1.47 -9.05
C LYS A 144 -9.00 1.59 -10.35
N PRO A 145 -9.64 1.36 -11.52
CA PRO A 145 -8.96 1.48 -12.81
C PRO A 145 -8.32 2.85 -13.00
N ALA A 146 -7.04 2.84 -13.33
CA ALA A 146 -6.24 4.02 -13.63
C ALA A 146 -5.19 3.74 -14.71
N VAL A 147 -4.90 2.47 -15.01
CA VAL A 147 -3.82 2.03 -15.88
C VAL A 147 -4.41 1.24 -17.07
N ALA A 148 -4.00 1.60 -18.28
CA ALA A 148 -4.36 0.84 -19.47
C ALA A 148 -3.49 -0.41 -19.60
N PRO A 149 -4.04 -1.56 -19.98
CA PRO A 149 -3.24 -2.67 -20.47
C PRO A 149 -2.35 -2.24 -21.65
N ALA A 150 -1.19 -2.87 -21.81
CA ALA A 150 -0.31 -2.57 -22.95
C ALA A 150 -1.06 -2.78 -24.28
N GLY A 151 -1.07 -1.76 -25.14
CA GLY A 151 -1.83 -1.72 -26.39
C GLY A 151 -3.25 -1.19 -26.28
N ALA A 152 -3.77 -0.96 -25.07
CA ALA A 152 -5.06 -0.32 -24.84
C ALA A 152 -4.92 1.18 -24.57
N ILE A 153 -6.03 1.91 -24.72
CA ILE A 153 -6.12 3.36 -24.45
C ILE A 153 -7.13 3.69 -23.32
N LYS A 154 -7.73 2.67 -22.73
CA LYS A 154 -8.70 2.83 -21.64
C LYS A 154 -8.20 2.12 -20.39
N PRO A 155 -8.47 2.66 -19.20
CA PRO A 155 -8.06 2.02 -17.96
C PRO A 155 -8.82 0.71 -17.71
N LEU A 156 -8.12 -0.33 -17.30
CA LEU A 156 -8.67 -1.59 -16.84
C LEU A 156 -8.11 -1.97 -15.48
N PHE A 157 -6.79 -1.79 -15.31
CA PHE A 157 -6.08 -2.11 -14.09
C PHE A 157 -6.09 -0.91 -13.13
N GLY A 158 -6.05 -1.18 -11.84
CA GLY A 158 -5.62 -0.20 -10.86
C GLY A 158 -4.13 0.12 -10.98
N THR A 159 -3.59 0.90 -10.06
CA THR A 159 -2.13 1.07 -9.93
C THR A 159 -1.45 -0.22 -9.45
N ASN A 160 -2.23 -1.16 -8.96
CA ASN A 160 -1.90 -2.55 -8.66
C ASN A 160 -0.53 -2.71 -8.01
N PRO A 161 -0.34 -2.19 -6.79
CA PRO A 161 0.95 -2.23 -6.14
C PRO A 161 1.35 -3.64 -5.73
N ILE A 162 2.66 -3.84 -5.71
CA ILE A 162 3.31 -5.04 -5.16
C ILE A 162 4.29 -4.62 -4.08
N SER A 163 4.38 -5.41 -3.02
CA SER A 163 5.41 -5.27 -2.00
C SER A 163 6.14 -6.59 -1.80
N PHE A 164 7.43 -6.50 -1.56
CA PHE A 164 8.27 -7.64 -1.25
C PHE A 164 9.21 -7.30 -0.12
N ALA A 165 9.43 -8.25 0.79
CA ALA A 165 10.40 -8.10 1.87
C ALA A 165 11.27 -9.34 2.02
N TRP A 166 12.55 -9.09 2.26
CA TRP A 166 13.55 -10.10 2.57
C TRP A 166 14.09 -9.87 3.99
N PRO A 167 14.02 -10.87 4.89
CA PRO A 167 14.50 -10.76 6.26
C PRO A 167 16.03 -10.69 6.31
N ARG A 168 16.56 -9.87 7.20
CA ARG A 168 18.00 -9.73 7.46
C ARG A 168 18.23 -9.72 8.97
N PRO A 169 18.50 -10.86 9.58
CA PRO A 169 18.68 -10.97 11.03
C PRO A 169 19.75 -10.01 11.56
N GLY A 170 19.40 -9.27 12.61
CA GLY A 170 20.31 -8.31 13.25
C GLY A 170 20.43 -6.94 12.55
N THR A 171 19.72 -6.73 11.43
CA THR A 171 19.65 -5.44 10.73
C THR A 171 18.27 -5.21 10.12
N THR A 172 18.11 -4.11 9.38
CA THR A 172 16.83 -3.79 8.74
C THR A 172 16.58 -4.65 7.50
N PRO A 173 15.35 -5.14 7.25
CA PRO A 173 15.04 -5.96 6.09
C PRO A 173 15.17 -5.16 4.78
N VAL A 174 15.38 -5.86 3.67
CA VAL A 174 15.18 -5.27 2.33
C VAL A 174 13.70 -5.26 2.04
N VAL A 175 13.14 -4.08 1.75
CA VAL A 175 11.69 -3.94 1.50
C VAL A 175 11.43 -2.96 0.36
N TYR A 176 10.77 -3.41 -0.70
CA TYR A 176 10.21 -2.52 -1.69
C TYR A 176 8.68 -2.56 -1.71
N ASP A 177 8.10 -1.46 -2.11
CA ASP A 177 6.67 -1.25 -2.32
C ASP A 177 6.55 -0.30 -3.51
N MET A 178 5.93 -0.75 -4.57
CA MET A 178 5.83 0.01 -5.81
C MET A 178 4.55 -0.32 -6.58
N ALA A 179 4.00 0.70 -7.24
CA ALA A 179 2.92 0.51 -8.21
C ALA A 179 3.43 -0.25 -9.44
N THR A 180 2.52 -0.93 -10.14
CA THR A 180 2.78 -1.48 -11.49
C THR A 180 2.54 -0.43 -12.59
N ALA A 181 2.02 0.74 -12.24
CA ALA A 181 1.97 1.92 -13.08
C ALA A 181 3.35 2.58 -13.21
N SER A 182 3.58 3.29 -14.32
CA SER A 182 4.81 4.06 -14.56
C SER A 182 5.02 5.19 -13.56
N MET A 183 3.92 5.74 -13.02
CA MET A 183 3.89 6.78 -12.00
C MET A 183 2.64 6.62 -11.13
N ALA A 184 2.70 7.03 -9.87
CA ALA A 184 1.51 7.08 -9.03
C ALA A 184 0.58 8.22 -9.47
N MET A 185 -0.74 7.98 -9.50
CA MET A 185 -1.71 9.03 -9.88
C MET A 185 -1.60 10.26 -8.97
N GLY A 186 -1.27 10.09 -7.69
CA GLY A 186 -1.02 11.21 -6.78
C GLY A 186 0.15 12.10 -7.21
N GLU A 187 1.22 11.52 -7.75
CA GLU A 187 2.37 12.27 -8.28
C GLU A 187 2.00 13.03 -9.55
N VAL A 188 1.18 12.43 -10.44
CA VAL A 188 0.64 13.11 -11.62
C VAL A 188 -0.20 14.32 -11.21
N GLN A 189 -1.04 14.18 -10.18
CA GLN A 189 -1.87 15.28 -9.66
C GLN A 189 -1.01 16.40 -9.02
N VAL A 190 0.07 16.05 -8.34
CA VAL A 190 1.05 17.03 -7.82
C VAL A 190 1.73 17.76 -8.96
N ALA A 191 2.23 17.05 -9.97
CA ALA A 191 2.89 17.63 -11.14
C ALA A 191 1.94 18.61 -11.86
N LYS A 192 0.65 18.22 -12.05
CA LYS A 192 -0.39 19.08 -12.61
C LYS A 192 -0.55 20.38 -11.81
N ARG A 193 -0.70 20.26 -10.48
CA ARG A 193 -0.87 21.43 -9.60
C ARG A 193 0.32 22.38 -9.61
N GLU A 194 1.52 21.82 -9.74
CA GLU A 194 2.78 22.57 -9.70
C GLU A 194 3.25 23.05 -11.09
N GLY A 195 2.52 22.67 -12.15
CA GLY A 195 2.86 23.05 -13.52
C GLY A 195 4.09 22.34 -14.10
N HIS A 196 4.44 21.17 -13.54
CA HIS A 196 5.57 20.37 -13.99
C HIS A 196 5.13 19.36 -15.05
N LYS A 197 5.99 19.06 -16.02
CA LYS A 197 5.78 17.95 -16.95
C LYS A 197 6.14 16.62 -16.29
N VAL A 198 5.47 15.57 -16.74
CA VAL A 198 5.83 14.18 -16.40
C VAL A 198 6.66 13.56 -17.53
N PRO A 199 7.46 12.51 -17.25
CA PRO A 199 8.21 11.78 -18.28
C PRO A 199 7.29 11.22 -19.37
N LEU A 200 7.79 11.15 -20.60
CA LEU A 200 7.11 10.42 -21.68
C LEU A 200 6.97 8.94 -21.28
N GLY A 201 5.86 8.31 -21.66
CA GLY A 201 5.54 6.95 -21.20
C GLY A 201 4.85 6.90 -19.83
N THR A 202 4.55 8.04 -19.20
CA THR A 202 3.76 8.09 -17.97
C THR A 202 2.28 7.77 -18.23
N GLY A 203 1.72 8.30 -19.32
CA GLY A 203 0.31 8.11 -19.63
C GLY A 203 -0.06 8.57 -21.03
N LEU A 204 -1.34 8.39 -21.34
CA LEU A 204 -1.95 8.81 -22.61
C LEU A 204 -3.02 9.86 -22.36
N THR A 205 -3.26 10.69 -23.36
CA THR A 205 -4.44 11.53 -23.42
C THR A 205 -5.70 10.66 -23.57
N LYS A 206 -6.85 11.25 -23.40
CA LYS A 206 -8.15 10.58 -23.60
C LYS A 206 -8.30 9.99 -25.01
N ASP A 207 -7.61 10.54 -26.01
CA ASP A 207 -7.63 10.05 -27.39
C ASP A 207 -6.51 9.03 -27.69
N GLY A 208 -5.80 8.57 -26.67
CA GLY A 208 -4.77 7.53 -26.78
C GLY A 208 -3.41 8.00 -27.30
N LYS A 209 -3.12 9.31 -27.26
CA LYS A 209 -1.82 9.86 -27.65
C LYS A 209 -0.90 9.96 -26.45
N GLU A 210 0.38 9.66 -26.62
CA GLU A 210 1.38 9.90 -25.58
C GLU A 210 1.48 11.40 -25.24
N THR A 211 1.62 11.68 -23.95
CA THR A 211 1.72 13.06 -23.45
C THR A 211 2.69 13.16 -22.28
N THR A 212 3.27 14.35 -22.12
CA THR A 212 4.01 14.77 -20.93
C THR A 212 3.22 15.75 -20.05
N ASP A 213 2.00 16.09 -20.46
CA ASP A 213 1.12 16.96 -19.68
C ASP A 213 0.34 16.15 -18.65
N PRO A 214 0.59 16.36 -17.34
CA PRO A 214 -0.12 15.65 -16.30
C PRO A 214 -1.61 15.97 -16.25
N GLY A 215 -2.04 17.13 -16.75
CA GLY A 215 -3.45 17.50 -16.87
C GLY A 215 -4.19 16.60 -17.83
N GLU A 216 -3.63 16.35 -19.02
CA GLU A 216 -4.23 15.47 -20.02
C GLU A 216 -4.37 14.01 -19.53
N ILE A 217 -3.43 13.56 -18.67
CA ILE A 217 -3.51 12.23 -18.05
C ILE A 217 -4.59 12.21 -16.97
N ALA A 218 -4.61 13.22 -16.07
CA ALA A 218 -5.51 13.25 -14.92
C ALA A 218 -6.97 13.54 -15.30
N ASP A 219 -7.22 14.29 -16.38
CA ASP A 219 -8.54 14.78 -16.78
C ASP A 219 -9.17 13.92 -17.89
N GLY A 220 -9.15 12.63 -17.72
CA GLY A 220 -9.79 11.67 -18.63
C GLY A 220 -8.83 10.89 -19.52
N GLY A 221 -7.53 11.11 -19.37
CA GLY A 221 -6.50 10.22 -19.89
C GLY A 221 -6.31 8.97 -19.04
N VAL A 222 -5.16 8.30 -19.24
CA VAL A 222 -4.88 7.04 -18.56
C VAL A 222 -3.38 6.88 -18.29
N LEU A 223 -3.01 6.28 -17.16
CA LEU A 223 -1.64 5.88 -16.88
C LEU A 223 -1.22 4.69 -17.74
N LEU A 224 0.07 4.57 -17.99
CA LEU A 224 0.68 3.40 -18.59
C LEU A 224 1.35 2.51 -17.52
N PRO A 225 1.46 1.20 -17.76
CA PRO A 225 2.24 0.32 -16.89
C PRO A 225 3.74 0.60 -17.04
N PHE A 226 4.52 0.44 -15.97
CA PHE A 226 5.98 0.56 -16.08
C PHE A 226 6.55 -0.48 -17.05
N GLY A 227 7.58 -0.13 -17.85
CA GLY A 227 8.21 -1.06 -18.77
C GLY A 227 7.25 -1.69 -19.82
N GLY A 228 6.13 -1.02 -20.14
CA GLY A 228 5.20 -1.41 -21.18
C GLY A 228 4.51 -2.76 -20.90
N TYR A 229 4.62 -3.72 -21.84
CA TYR A 229 3.96 -5.02 -21.73
C TYR A 229 4.41 -5.84 -20.50
N LYS A 230 5.64 -5.65 -20.00
CA LYS A 230 6.15 -6.36 -18.82
C LYS A 230 5.40 -5.92 -17.55
N GLY A 231 5.27 -4.62 -17.33
CA GLY A 231 4.47 -4.08 -16.23
C GLY A 231 2.98 -4.42 -16.37
N SER A 232 2.46 -4.44 -17.62
CA SER A 232 1.09 -4.87 -17.89
C SER A 232 0.84 -6.33 -17.48
N ALA A 233 1.79 -7.24 -17.73
CA ALA A 233 1.71 -8.62 -17.29
C ALA A 233 1.71 -8.74 -15.75
N ILE A 234 2.53 -7.94 -15.06
CA ILE A 234 2.55 -7.90 -13.59
C ILE A 234 1.23 -7.32 -13.05
N ALA A 235 0.70 -6.24 -13.65
CA ALA A 235 -0.59 -5.68 -13.27
C ALA A 235 -1.73 -6.69 -13.41
N MET A 236 -1.73 -7.48 -14.51
CA MET A 236 -2.68 -8.58 -14.69
C MET A 236 -2.51 -9.67 -13.62
N MET A 237 -1.29 -10.04 -13.27
CA MET A 237 -1.03 -10.97 -12.16
C MET A 237 -1.65 -10.47 -10.86
N VAL A 238 -1.52 -9.19 -10.54
CA VAL A 238 -2.11 -8.59 -9.34
C VAL A 238 -3.64 -8.68 -9.38
N GLU A 239 -4.29 -8.37 -10.52
CA GLU A 239 -5.74 -8.54 -10.68
C GLU A 239 -6.17 -9.99 -10.37
N LEU A 240 -5.44 -10.97 -10.91
CA LEU A 240 -5.77 -12.38 -10.70
C LEU A 240 -5.58 -12.81 -9.24
N LEU A 241 -4.51 -12.37 -8.59
CA LEU A 241 -4.21 -12.72 -7.20
C LEU A 241 -5.15 -12.00 -6.22
N ALA A 242 -5.26 -10.68 -6.35
CA ALA A 242 -6.02 -9.83 -5.40
C ALA A 242 -7.53 -9.76 -5.72
N GLY A 243 -7.94 -10.15 -6.92
CA GLY A 243 -9.34 -10.27 -7.32
C GLY A 243 -9.81 -11.73 -7.26
N ALA A 244 -9.57 -12.47 -8.35
CA ALA A 244 -10.14 -13.81 -8.53
C ALA A 244 -9.73 -14.81 -7.43
N LEU A 245 -8.42 -14.89 -7.12
CA LEU A 245 -7.89 -15.91 -6.20
C LEU A 245 -8.39 -15.73 -4.77
N VAL A 246 -8.49 -14.50 -4.29
CA VAL A 246 -8.99 -14.19 -2.93
C VAL A 246 -10.53 -14.13 -2.86
N GLY A 247 -11.19 -14.12 -4.02
CA GLY A 247 -12.66 -14.06 -4.14
C GLY A 247 -13.19 -12.64 -3.87
N ASP A 248 -12.55 -11.63 -4.47
CA ASP A 248 -12.97 -10.23 -4.44
C ASP A 248 -13.07 -9.64 -5.86
N ASN A 249 -13.29 -8.35 -5.97
CA ASN A 249 -13.49 -7.63 -7.22
C ASN A 249 -12.20 -7.40 -7.99
N PHE A 250 -12.27 -7.49 -9.31
CA PHE A 250 -11.29 -6.85 -10.20
C PHE A 250 -11.42 -5.32 -10.14
N SER A 251 -10.41 -4.62 -10.58
CA SER A 251 -10.40 -3.14 -10.57
C SER A 251 -11.63 -2.53 -11.25
N TYR A 252 -12.05 -3.05 -12.41
CA TYR A 252 -13.22 -2.53 -13.13
C TYR A 252 -14.55 -2.80 -12.39
N GLU A 253 -14.66 -3.91 -11.67
CA GLU A 253 -15.82 -4.24 -10.85
C GLU A 253 -15.87 -3.35 -9.59
N THR A 254 -14.71 -3.10 -9.00
CA THR A 254 -14.55 -2.14 -7.90
C THR A 254 -15.04 -0.75 -8.28
N ALA A 255 -14.71 -0.27 -9.48
CA ALA A 255 -15.20 1.02 -9.96
C ALA A 255 -16.73 1.04 -10.17
N ALA A 256 -17.29 -0.07 -10.68
CA ALA A 256 -18.74 -0.18 -10.90
C ALA A 256 -19.55 -0.18 -9.58
N LYS A 257 -18.96 -0.64 -8.49
CA LYS A 257 -19.58 -0.71 -7.16
C LYS A 257 -19.27 0.50 -6.27
N ASP A 258 -18.36 1.39 -6.68
CA ASP A 258 -17.95 2.52 -5.85
C ASP A 258 -19.01 3.61 -5.83
N ASN A 259 -19.28 4.15 -4.64
CA ASN A 259 -20.25 5.23 -4.44
C ASN A 259 -19.67 6.63 -4.72
N ASN A 260 -18.42 6.71 -5.19
CA ASN A 260 -17.71 7.96 -5.52
C ASN A 260 -17.63 8.99 -4.37
N ASP A 261 -17.61 8.51 -3.12
CA ASP A 261 -17.45 9.35 -1.93
C ASP A 261 -16.02 9.89 -1.74
N GLY A 262 -15.07 9.47 -2.57
CA GLY A 262 -13.65 9.80 -2.46
C GLY A 262 -12.88 8.98 -1.42
N GLY A 263 -13.54 8.07 -0.73
CA GLY A 263 -12.92 7.11 0.19
C GLY A 263 -12.27 5.93 -0.51
N PRO A 264 -11.54 5.07 0.23
CA PRO A 264 -10.92 3.88 -0.32
C PRO A 264 -11.97 2.94 -0.92
N PRO A 265 -11.70 2.35 -2.09
CA PRO A 265 -12.56 1.35 -2.68
C PRO A 265 -12.51 0.04 -1.89
N SER A 266 -13.51 -0.81 -2.08
CA SER A 266 -13.46 -2.20 -1.63
C SER A 266 -12.60 -3.02 -2.57
N GLY A 267 -11.80 -3.94 -2.04
CA GLY A 267 -10.98 -4.85 -2.84
C GLY A 267 -10.33 -5.92 -2.00
N GLY A 268 -9.70 -6.86 -2.69
CA GLY A 268 -8.97 -7.94 -2.06
C GLY A 268 -7.47 -7.66 -1.96
N GLU A 269 -6.83 -8.45 -1.11
CA GLU A 269 -5.39 -8.44 -0.94
C GLU A 269 -4.88 -9.88 -0.80
N PHE A 270 -3.78 -10.16 -1.47
CA PHE A 270 -3.08 -11.44 -1.41
C PHE A 270 -1.71 -11.25 -0.78
N ILE A 271 -1.39 -12.06 0.24
CA ILE A 271 -0.08 -12.06 0.89
C ILE A 271 0.46 -13.49 0.95
N LEU A 272 1.71 -13.66 0.52
CA LEU A 272 2.49 -14.90 0.61
C LEU A 272 3.62 -14.70 1.61
N ALA A 273 3.80 -15.68 2.52
CA ALA A 273 4.92 -15.73 3.44
C ALA A 273 5.66 -17.07 3.32
N ILE A 274 6.99 -17.03 3.28
CA ILE A 274 7.87 -18.20 3.13
C ILE A 274 8.87 -18.21 4.28
N CYS A 275 9.03 -19.36 4.95
CA CYS A 275 10.04 -19.58 5.97
C CYS A 275 11.35 -20.06 5.31
N PRO A 276 12.37 -19.19 5.20
CA PRO A 276 13.60 -19.55 4.49
C PRO A 276 14.38 -20.68 5.17
N ASP A 277 14.29 -20.83 6.48
CA ASP A 277 14.93 -21.93 7.22
C ASP A 277 14.40 -23.31 6.77
N LYS A 278 13.16 -23.38 6.31
CA LYS A 278 12.55 -24.62 5.81
C LYS A 278 12.80 -24.88 4.32
N THR A 279 13.19 -23.86 3.57
CA THR A 279 13.48 -23.99 2.13
C THR A 279 14.98 -24.15 1.85
N ALA A 280 15.84 -23.44 2.57
CA ALA A 280 17.29 -23.39 2.31
C ALA A 280 18.16 -23.77 3.53
N GLY A 281 17.55 -24.18 4.65
CA GLY A 281 18.27 -24.41 5.90
C GLY A 281 18.81 -23.11 6.48
N THR A 282 19.91 -23.16 7.26
CA THR A 282 20.43 -21.99 7.98
C THR A 282 21.45 -21.15 7.20
N SER A 283 21.87 -21.57 6.00
CA SER A 283 22.91 -20.89 5.21
C SER A 283 22.41 -19.69 4.40
N TRP A 284 21.11 -19.56 4.21
CA TRP A 284 20.51 -18.52 3.36
C TRP A 284 20.86 -17.10 3.79
N GLN A 285 21.00 -16.87 5.11
CA GLN A 285 21.29 -15.54 5.66
C GLN A 285 22.65 -15.04 5.17
N LYS A 286 23.70 -15.83 5.40
CA LYS A 286 25.05 -15.49 4.97
C LYS A 286 25.12 -15.32 3.45
N HIS A 287 24.53 -16.21 2.70
CA HIS A 287 24.53 -16.18 1.24
C HIS A 287 23.82 -14.92 0.70
N ALA A 288 22.71 -14.50 1.30
CA ALA A 288 22.03 -13.27 0.91
C ALA A 288 22.84 -12.00 1.27
N GLU A 289 23.50 -11.98 2.44
CA GLU A 289 24.36 -10.85 2.82
C GLU A 289 25.55 -10.71 1.88
N GLU A 290 26.20 -11.80 1.50
CA GLU A 290 27.27 -11.80 0.49
C GLU A 290 26.81 -11.21 -0.84
N PHE A 291 25.58 -11.50 -1.27
CA PHE A 291 24.97 -10.89 -2.45
C PHE A 291 24.74 -9.39 -2.28
N PHE A 292 24.18 -8.94 -1.15
CA PHE A 292 23.97 -7.52 -0.88
C PHE A 292 25.28 -6.74 -0.81
N GLU A 293 26.31 -7.29 -0.18
CA GLU A 293 27.66 -6.69 -0.16
C GLU A 293 28.24 -6.60 -1.57
N LYS A 294 28.07 -7.63 -2.40
CA LYS A 294 28.47 -7.60 -3.80
C LYS A 294 27.76 -6.50 -4.57
N MET A 295 26.44 -6.34 -4.40
CA MET A 295 25.69 -5.25 -5.03
C MET A 295 26.24 -3.88 -4.62
N LYS A 296 26.45 -3.66 -3.31
CA LYS A 296 26.96 -2.38 -2.79
C LYS A 296 28.38 -2.08 -3.27
N SER A 297 29.21 -3.10 -3.50
CA SER A 297 30.57 -2.94 -4.03
C SER A 297 30.62 -2.48 -5.49
N MET A 298 29.51 -2.52 -6.22
CA MET A 298 29.45 -2.15 -7.65
C MET A 298 29.23 -0.65 -7.90
N GLY A 299 29.02 0.15 -6.85
CA GLY A 299 28.82 1.60 -6.97
C GLY A 299 27.91 2.13 -5.86
N GLU A 300 27.27 3.26 -6.08
CA GLU A 300 26.32 3.87 -5.13
C GLU A 300 24.97 3.12 -5.10
N VAL A 301 24.99 1.83 -4.89
CA VAL A 301 23.79 1.00 -4.86
C VAL A 301 23.13 1.11 -3.48
N ARG A 302 21.85 1.52 -3.49
CA ARG A 302 20.99 1.56 -2.30
C ARG A 302 20.06 0.37 -2.31
N LEU A 303 20.01 -0.40 -1.21
CA LEU A 303 19.02 -1.46 -1.06
C LEU A 303 17.61 -0.87 -0.85
N PRO A 304 16.58 -1.51 -1.40
CA PRO A 304 15.20 -1.10 -1.16
C PRO A 304 14.86 -1.04 0.33
N GLY A 305 14.18 0.03 0.75
CA GLY A 305 13.82 0.27 2.16
C GLY A 305 14.79 1.18 2.91
N GLU A 306 16.08 1.28 2.55
CA GLU A 306 17.09 2.04 3.30
C GLU A 306 16.71 3.52 3.52
N ARG A 307 16.03 4.17 2.55
CA ARG A 307 15.55 5.55 2.75
C ARG A 307 14.56 5.65 3.91
N ARG A 308 13.58 4.74 3.98
CA ARG A 308 12.59 4.71 5.07
C ARG A 308 13.26 4.44 6.40
N HIS A 309 14.17 3.44 6.45
CA HIS A 309 14.90 3.11 7.66
C HIS A 309 15.77 4.27 8.16
N LYS A 310 16.41 5.01 7.25
CA LYS A 310 17.14 6.24 7.59
C LYS A 310 16.22 7.31 8.16
N ASN A 311 15.04 7.52 7.57
CA ASN A 311 14.06 8.50 8.06
C ASN A 311 13.56 8.18 9.48
N ARG A 312 13.54 6.90 9.90
CA ARG A 312 13.17 6.46 11.25
C ARG A 312 14.16 6.91 12.33
N LEU A 313 15.38 7.22 11.96
CA LEU A 313 16.40 7.72 12.88
C LEU A 313 16.15 9.19 13.28
N ASP A 314 15.50 9.94 12.40
CA ASP A 314 15.06 11.30 12.70
C ASP A 314 13.85 11.28 13.63
N LYS A 315 14.01 11.82 14.84
CA LYS A 315 12.97 11.93 15.88
C LYS A 315 12.33 13.32 15.93
N GLY A 316 12.77 14.24 15.08
CA GLY A 316 12.22 15.57 14.98
C GLY A 316 10.80 15.62 14.42
N PRO A 317 10.15 16.80 14.50
CA PRO A 317 8.82 16.99 13.93
C PRO A 317 8.83 16.87 12.41
N ARG A 318 7.67 16.58 11.84
CA ARG A 318 7.44 16.54 10.39
C ARG A 318 6.72 17.81 9.94
N ASN A 319 7.17 18.40 8.84
CA ASN A 319 6.55 19.59 8.27
C ASN A 319 5.32 19.17 7.44
N ILE A 320 4.14 19.33 8.00
CA ILE A 320 2.87 18.97 7.38
C ILE A 320 2.24 20.20 6.70
N ASN A 321 1.66 20.02 5.52
CA ASN A 321 0.97 21.10 4.81
C ASN A 321 -0.14 21.70 5.70
N GLU A 322 -0.12 23.02 5.91
CA GLU A 322 -1.04 23.74 6.80
C GLU A 322 -2.50 23.61 6.36
N VAL A 323 -2.78 23.66 5.06
CA VAL A 323 -4.15 23.52 4.52
C VAL A 323 -4.70 22.14 4.85
N LEU A 324 -3.86 21.10 4.75
CA LEU A 324 -4.24 19.74 5.12
C LEU A 324 -4.54 19.61 6.61
N VAL A 325 -3.67 20.16 7.46
CA VAL A 325 -3.88 20.13 8.93
C VAL A 325 -5.18 20.83 9.31
N ASN A 326 -5.45 22.01 8.74
CA ASN A 326 -6.68 22.76 9.01
C ASN A 326 -7.92 22.01 8.51
N LYS A 327 -7.84 21.37 7.33
CA LYS A 327 -8.90 20.49 6.83
C LYS A 327 -9.17 19.33 7.79
N ILE A 328 -8.13 18.65 8.29
CA ILE A 328 -8.29 17.53 9.23
C ILE A 328 -8.93 18.01 10.53
N LYS A 329 -8.45 19.13 11.09
CA LYS A 329 -9.04 19.73 12.31
C LYS A 329 -10.52 20.05 12.16
N SER A 330 -10.98 20.44 10.97
CA SER A 330 -12.41 20.69 10.71
C SER A 330 -13.26 19.42 10.60
N LEU A 331 -12.64 18.26 10.53
CA LEU A 331 -13.30 16.94 10.51
C LEU A 331 -13.43 16.30 11.91
N SER A 332 -12.77 16.88 12.93
CA SER A 332 -12.65 16.33 14.30
C SER A 332 -13.73 16.82 15.23
#